data_bcab9cace1d3e9fe9f4de028693cf6d9
#
_entry.id   bcab9cace1d3e9fe9f4de028693cf6d9
#
_cell.length_a   1.000
_cell.length_b   1.000
_cell.length_c   1.000
_cell.angle_alpha   90.00
_cell.angle_beta   90.00
_cell.angle_gamma   90.00
#
_symmetry.space_group_name_H-M   'P 1'
#
loop_
_entity.id
_entity.type
_entity.pdbx_description
1 polymer ?
#
loop_
_entity_poly.entity_id
_entity_poly.type
_entity_poly.pdbx_seq_one_letter_code
_entity_poly.pdbx_strand_id
1 'polypeptide(L)'
;MRPGSEPEIPPRNIATPPSLSGRQYKIEPGDLLMITFAGEADYNQQVRVDWDGRISLSYLGHGTRPEMRAAGLDVSTLANRIGAYARENEILVNPKVQVLVAEYAGQTFVLLGQVTQPGRYAFPRGQQPRLDLLEAIALGGGYTRLARQSEILIRRGTKVYKLDLRKLATESGTPRFTVVPGDVITVPERMF
;
A
#
# COMPACT_ATOMS: atom_id res chain seq x y z
N MET A 1 -8.02 34.12 44.65
CA MET A 1 -8.49 33.78 43.29
C MET A 1 -7.34 33.09 42.57
N ARG A 2 -7.37 31.77 42.40
CA ARG A 2 -6.35 31.00 41.68
C ARG A 2 -6.76 30.93 40.22
N PRO A 3 -5.85 31.17 39.24
CA PRO A 3 -6.19 31.00 37.84
C PRO A 3 -6.37 29.49 37.55
N GLY A 4 -7.43 29.19 36.81
CA GLY A 4 -7.80 27.83 36.44
C GLY A 4 -6.73 27.14 35.60
N SER A 5 -6.43 25.91 35.95
CA SER A 5 -5.56 25.03 35.17
C SER A 5 -6.24 24.74 33.82
N GLU A 6 -5.62 25.16 32.74
CA GLU A 6 -5.93 24.68 31.38
C GLU A 6 -5.83 23.14 31.36
N PRO A 7 -6.76 22.47 30.70
CA PRO A 7 -6.68 21.02 30.55
C PRO A 7 -5.44 20.67 29.71
N GLU A 8 -4.48 19.99 30.34
CA GLU A 8 -3.29 19.47 29.71
C GLU A 8 -3.69 18.41 28.69
N ILE A 9 -3.63 18.74 27.40
CA ILE A 9 -3.88 17.80 26.31
C ILE A 9 -2.71 16.80 26.33
N PRO A 10 -2.96 15.48 26.54
CA PRO A 10 -1.88 14.50 26.60
C PRO A 10 -1.07 14.53 25.30
N PRO A 11 0.27 14.35 25.35
CA PRO A 11 1.12 14.39 24.18
C PRO A 11 0.67 13.33 23.18
N ARG A 12 0.20 13.78 22.00
CA ARG A 12 -0.10 12.88 20.91
C ARG A 12 1.17 12.11 20.58
N ASN A 13 1.07 10.79 20.62
CA ASN A 13 2.18 9.88 20.32
C ASN A 13 2.62 10.08 18.87
N ILE A 14 3.58 10.99 18.65
CA ILE A 14 4.15 11.31 17.34
C ILE A 14 5.14 10.20 17.02
N ALA A 15 4.71 9.24 16.22
CA ALA A 15 5.59 8.16 15.79
C ALA A 15 6.61 8.67 14.76
N THR A 16 7.87 8.28 14.93
CA THR A 16 8.91 8.48 13.90
C THR A 16 8.50 7.75 12.62
N PRO A 17 8.61 8.38 11.43
CA PRO A 17 8.24 7.72 10.18
C PRO A 17 9.07 6.44 9.99
N PRO A 18 8.43 5.29 9.72
CA PRO A 18 9.17 4.06 9.47
C PRO A 18 9.92 4.18 8.14
N SER A 19 11.21 3.89 8.12
CA SER A 19 11.92 3.63 6.88
C SER A 19 11.32 2.36 6.26
N LEU A 20 10.70 2.50 5.09
CA LEU A 20 10.06 1.39 4.38
C LEU A 20 11.03 0.57 3.50
N SER A 21 12.33 0.75 3.69
CA SER A 21 13.35 -0.12 3.09
C SER A 21 13.18 -1.54 3.65
N GLY A 22 12.58 -2.42 2.83
CA GLY A 22 12.51 -3.86 3.12
C GLY A 22 11.13 -4.46 3.42
N ARG A 23 10.04 -3.70 3.46
CA ARG A 23 8.71 -4.33 3.54
C ARG A 23 8.30 -4.85 2.17
N GLN A 24 8.34 -6.15 2.02
CA GLN A 24 7.81 -6.87 0.88
C GLN A 24 6.30 -6.59 0.74
N TYR A 25 5.83 -6.33 -0.49
CA TYR A 25 4.40 -6.13 -0.76
C TYR A 25 3.61 -7.36 -0.32
N LYS A 26 2.47 -7.14 0.31
CA LYS A 26 1.52 -8.20 0.64
C LYS A 26 0.33 -8.10 -0.31
N ILE A 27 0.00 -9.23 -0.92
CA ILE A 27 -1.12 -9.37 -1.85
C ILE A 27 -2.41 -8.94 -1.14
N GLU A 28 -3.24 -8.17 -1.85
CA GLU A 28 -4.51 -7.67 -1.35
C GLU A 28 -5.68 -8.13 -2.23
N PRO A 29 -6.92 -8.16 -1.68
CA PRO A 29 -8.10 -8.40 -2.48
C PRO A 29 -8.22 -7.40 -3.63
N GLY A 30 -8.52 -7.92 -4.83
CA GLY A 30 -8.61 -7.12 -6.07
C GLY A 30 -7.35 -7.13 -6.91
N ASP A 31 -6.19 -7.54 -6.39
CA ASP A 31 -4.96 -7.70 -7.17
C ASP A 31 -5.15 -8.71 -8.30
N LEU A 32 -4.57 -8.41 -9.48
CA LEU A 32 -4.47 -9.37 -10.58
C LEU A 32 -3.07 -10.01 -10.54
N LEU A 33 -3.03 -11.31 -10.37
CA LEU A 33 -1.80 -12.07 -10.31
C LEU A 33 -1.55 -12.80 -11.63
N MET A 34 -0.30 -12.77 -12.11
CA MET A 34 0.20 -13.62 -13.17
C MET A 34 0.96 -14.78 -12.52
N ILE A 35 0.51 -16.00 -12.76
CA ILE A 35 1.11 -17.23 -12.28
C ILE A 35 1.70 -17.96 -13.47
N THR A 36 3.00 -18.25 -13.42
CA THR A 36 3.72 -18.95 -14.49
C THR A 36 4.43 -20.18 -13.96
N PHE A 37 4.44 -21.24 -14.74
CA PHE A 37 5.09 -22.50 -14.47
C PHE A 37 6.21 -22.69 -15.50
N ALA A 38 7.45 -22.72 -15.06
CA ALA A 38 8.61 -22.84 -15.96
C ALA A 38 8.61 -24.21 -16.64
N GLY A 39 8.55 -24.21 -17.97
CA GLY A 39 8.46 -25.43 -18.79
C GLY A 39 7.06 -25.98 -19.00
N GLU A 40 6.04 -25.41 -18.35
CA GLU A 40 4.67 -25.93 -18.35
C GLU A 40 3.69 -24.81 -18.69
N ALA A 41 3.74 -24.32 -19.92
CA ALA A 41 2.97 -23.14 -20.36
C ALA A 41 1.43 -23.28 -20.22
N ASP A 42 0.93 -24.50 -20.32
CA ASP A 42 -0.50 -24.82 -20.25
C ASP A 42 -1.10 -24.51 -18.85
N TYR A 43 -0.26 -24.43 -17.82
CA TYR A 43 -0.69 -24.08 -16.48
C TYR A 43 -0.56 -22.58 -16.16
N ASN A 44 -0.01 -21.79 -17.09
CA ASN A 44 0.09 -20.35 -16.92
C ASN A 44 -1.30 -19.72 -16.90
N GLN A 45 -1.53 -18.85 -15.92
CA GLN A 45 -2.83 -18.20 -15.78
C GLN A 45 -2.75 -16.85 -15.11
N GLN A 46 -3.71 -16.00 -15.43
CA GLN A 46 -4.00 -14.78 -14.70
C GLN A 46 -5.20 -15.01 -13.80
N VAL A 47 -5.06 -14.65 -12.53
CA VAL A 47 -6.12 -14.79 -11.54
C VAL A 47 -6.27 -13.50 -10.74
N ARG A 48 -7.51 -13.08 -10.51
CA ARG A 48 -7.79 -11.96 -9.61
C ARG A 48 -8.04 -12.49 -8.22
N VAL A 49 -7.48 -11.81 -7.23
CA VAL A 49 -7.75 -12.10 -5.82
C VAL A 49 -9.16 -11.63 -5.49
N ASP A 50 -9.99 -12.54 -5.02
CA ASP A 50 -11.38 -12.26 -4.66
C ASP A 50 -11.47 -11.36 -3.41
N TRP A 51 -12.66 -10.88 -3.13
CA TRP A 51 -12.92 -10.00 -2.00
C TRP A 51 -12.62 -10.63 -0.64
N ASP A 52 -12.69 -11.96 -0.53
CA ASP A 52 -12.34 -12.76 0.66
C ASP A 52 -10.84 -13.11 0.73
N GLY A 53 -10.05 -12.65 -0.26
CA GLY A 53 -8.60 -12.83 -0.33
C GLY A 53 -8.14 -14.17 -0.89
N ARG A 54 -9.01 -14.86 -1.66
CA ARG A 54 -8.69 -16.14 -2.30
C ARG A 54 -8.41 -15.97 -3.79
N ILE A 55 -7.72 -16.95 -4.35
CA ILE A 55 -7.55 -17.15 -5.79
C ILE A 55 -8.07 -18.53 -6.18
N SER A 56 -8.62 -18.64 -7.37
CA SER A 56 -9.06 -19.90 -7.96
C SER A 56 -8.11 -20.34 -9.06
N LEU A 57 -7.54 -21.54 -8.95
CA LEU A 57 -6.52 -22.07 -9.85
C LEU A 57 -7.15 -23.06 -10.85
N SER A 58 -7.75 -22.52 -11.92
CA SER A 58 -8.58 -23.29 -12.86
C SER A 58 -7.85 -24.43 -13.57
N TYR A 59 -6.53 -24.33 -13.77
CA TYR A 59 -5.72 -25.30 -14.50
C TYR A 59 -4.99 -26.32 -13.61
N LEU A 60 -5.05 -26.16 -12.28
CA LEU A 60 -4.41 -27.08 -11.33
C LEU A 60 -5.38 -28.11 -10.73
N GLY A 61 -6.58 -28.24 -11.27
CA GLY A 61 -7.56 -29.19 -10.77
C GLY A 61 -8.05 -30.13 -11.87
N HIS A 62 -7.97 -31.43 -11.66
CA HIS A 62 -8.64 -32.43 -12.52
C HIS A 62 -10.17 -32.32 -12.37
N GLY A 63 -10.78 -31.29 -13.03
CA GLY A 63 -12.21 -31.01 -12.95
C GLY A 63 -12.69 -30.23 -11.72
N THR A 64 -11.80 -29.92 -10.78
CA THR A 64 -12.06 -29.03 -9.63
C THR A 64 -11.31 -27.72 -9.80
N ARG A 65 -11.77 -26.66 -9.16
CA ARG A 65 -11.09 -25.37 -9.10
C ARG A 65 -10.54 -25.18 -7.69
N PRO A 66 -9.27 -25.59 -7.43
CA PRO A 66 -8.72 -25.41 -6.11
C PRO A 66 -8.63 -23.93 -5.76
N GLU A 67 -9.14 -23.59 -4.59
CA GLU A 67 -9.08 -22.26 -4.05
C GLU A 67 -7.95 -22.16 -3.02
N MET A 68 -7.19 -21.07 -3.06
CA MET A 68 -6.09 -20.84 -2.17
C MET A 68 -6.10 -19.41 -1.63
N ARG A 69 -5.85 -19.24 -0.32
CA ARG A 69 -5.73 -17.90 0.27
C ARG A 69 -4.44 -17.24 -0.22
N ALA A 70 -4.57 -16.08 -0.86
CA ALA A 70 -3.48 -15.27 -1.38
C ALA A 70 -3.26 -13.98 -0.56
N ALA A 71 -4.34 -13.36 -0.10
CA ALA A 71 -4.25 -12.10 0.62
C ALA A 71 -3.43 -12.21 1.92
N GLY A 72 -2.58 -11.21 2.15
CA GLY A 72 -1.64 -11.15 3.28
C GLY A 72 -0.33 -11.90 3.07
N LEU A 73 -0.20 -12.68 1.99
CA LEU A 73 1.05 -13.35 1.62
C LEU A 73 1.90 -12.44 0.72
N ASP A 74 3.20 -12.66 0.70
CA ASP A 74 4.06 -12.19 -0.37
C ASP A 74 4.02 -13.16 -1.56
N VAL A 75 4.44 -12.66 -2.72
CA VAL A 75 4.41 -13.45 -3.98
C VAL A 75 5.25 -14.72 -3.91
N SER A 76 6.36 -14.71 -3.18
CA SER A 76 7.24 -15.87 -3.03
C SER A 76 6.59 -16.96 -2.19
N THR A 77 5.96 -16.58 -1.08
CA THR A 77 5.22 -17.50 -0.22
C THR A 77 4.05 -18.13 -0.97
N LEU A 78 3.32 -17.33 -1.77
CA LEU A 78 2.23 -17.84 -2.58
C LEU A 78 2.74 -18.80 -3.66
N ALA A 79 3.84 -18.48 -4.36
CA ALA A 79 4.45 -19.33 -5.36
C ALA A 79 4.84 -20.70 -4.78
N ASN A 80 5.45 -20.71 -3.59
CA ASN A 80 5.82 -21.94 -2.89
C ASN A 80 4.59 -22.79 -2.52
N ARG A 81 3.50 -22.16 -2.08
CA ARG A 81 2.24 -22.87 -1.76
C ARG A 81 1.61 -23.49 -2.99
N ILE A 82 1.59 -22.76 -4.11
CA ILE A 82 1.07 -23.29 -5.39
C ILE A 82 1.92 -24.47 -5.86
N GLY A 83 3.24 -24.36 -5.79
CA GLY A 83 4.16 -25.43 -6.14
C GLY A 83 4.02 -26.68 -5.26
N ALA A 84 3.84 -26.48 -3.95
CA ALA A 84 3.57 -27.58 -3.02
C ALA A 84 2.26 -28.29 -3.36
N TYR A 85 1.20 -27.52 -3.59
CA TYR A 85 -0.10 -28.06 -4.00
C TYR A 85 -0.02 -28.91 -5.28
N ALA A 86 0.66 -28.38 -6.31
CA ALA A 86 0.81 -29.09 -7.60
C ALA A 86 1.57 -30.42 -7.45
N ARG A 87 2.55 -30.47 -6.53
CA ARG A 87 3.33 -31.69 -6.24
C ARG A 87 2.55 -32.68 -5.39
N GLU A 88 1.90 -32.24 -4.34
CA GLU A 88 1.11 -33.07 -3.41
C GLU A 88 -0.10 -33.74 -4.09
N ASN A 89 -0.66 -33.10 -5.11
CA ASN A 89 -1.76 -33.63 -5.90
C ASN A 89 -1.30 -34.33 -7.20
N GLU A 90 0.00 -34.63 -7.31
CA GLU A 90 0.60 -35.38 -8.45
C GLU A 90 0.36 -34.73 -9.82
N ILE A 91 0.11 -33.41 -9.86
CA ILE A 91 -0.15 -32.65 -11.11
C ILE A 91 1.18 -32.41 -11.84
N LEU A 92 2.21 -32.01 -11.10
CA LEU A 92 3.56 -31.75 -11.62
C LEU A 92 4.63 -32.28 -10.65
N VAL A 93 5.66 -32.94 -11.20
CA VAL A 93 6.71 -33.62 -10.40
C VAL A 93 7.62 -32.59 -9.73
N ASN A 94 8.05 -31.56 -10.43
CA ASN A 94 8.96 -30.53 -9.92
C ASN A 94 8.57 -29.13 -10.39
N PRO A 95 7.41 -28.60 -9.95
CA PRO A 95 6.90 -27.32 -10.42
C PRO A 95 7.80 -26.16 -9.98
N LYS A 96 8.27 -25.38 -10.93
CA LYS A 96 8.93 -24.09 -10.69
C LYS A 96 7.92 -22.98 -10.95
N VAL A 97 7.31 -22.47 -9.88
CA VAL A 97 6.23 -21.49 -9.95
C VAL A 97 6.78 -20.11 -9.69
N GLN A 98 6.36 -19.14 -10.52
CA GLN A 98 6.58 -17.72 -10.30
C GLN A 98 5.23 -17.01 -10.22
N VAL A 99 5.10 -16.09 -9.26
CA VAL A 99 3.93 -15.24 -9.10
C VAL A 99 4.37 -13.78 -9.19
N LEU A 100 3.71 -13.02 -10.05
CA LEU A 100 3.89 -11.58 -10.21
C LEU A 100 2.55 -10.88 -10.02
N VAL A 101 2.56 -9.69 -9.45
CA VAL A 101 1.37 -8.82 -9.43
C VAL A 101 1.34 -8.07 -10.75
N ALA A 102 0.40 -8.46 -11.65
CA ALA A 102 0.21 -7.82 -12.96
C ALA A 102 -0.52 -6.48 -12.83
N GLU A 103 -1.52 -6.41 -11.93
CA GLU A 103 -2.21 -5.18 -11.59
C GLU A 103 -2.47 -5.15 -10.08
N TYR A 104 -2.09 -4.04 -9.46
CA TYR A 104 -2.43 -3.78 -8.05
C TYR A 104 -3.89 -3.34 -7.94
N ALA A 105 -4.58 -3.79 -6.91
CA ALA A 105 -5.93 -3.33 -6.60
C ALA A 105 -5.99 -1.80 -6.55
N GLY A 106 -7.11 -1.23 -6.98
CA GLY A 106 -7.32 0.21 -7.03
C GLY A 106 -7.29 0.84 -5.63
N GLN A 107 -6.10 0.98 -5.08
CA GLN A 107 -5.85 1.51 -3.75
C GLN A 107 -5.84 3.03 -3.78
N THR A 108 -6.31 3.66 -2.72
CA THR A 108 -6.49 5.10 -2.65
C THR A 108 -5.89 5.68 -1.37
N PHE A 109 -5.55 6.96 -1.43
CA PHE A 109 -5.26 7.81 -0.28
C PHE A 109 -6.16 9.05 -0.32
N VAL A 110 -6.20 9.83 0.75
CA VAL A 110 -7.05 11.01 0.87
C VAL A 110 -6.19 12.23 1.16
N LEU A 111 -6.44 13.32 0.42
CA LEU A 111 -5.86 14.64 0.68
C LEU A 111 -6.93 15.55 1.25
N LEU A 112 -6.64 16.22 2.36
CA LEU A 112 -7.53 17.15 3.06
C LEU A 112 -6.84 18.48 3.37
N GLY A 113 -7.64 19.51 3.60
CA GLY A 113 -7.17 20.83 4.04
C GLY A 113 -6.65 21.70 2.91
N GLN A 114 -5.53 22.38 3.13
CA GLN A 114 -4.99 23.43 2.26
C GLN A 114 -4.19 22.87 1.08
N VAL A 115 -4.81 21.99 0.30
CA VAL A 115 -4.39 21.57 -1.04
C VAL A 115 -5.34 22.14 -2.08
N THR A 116 -4.89 22.33 -3.31
CA THR A 116 -5.69 22.97 -4.36
C THR A 116 -6.95 22.17 -4.68
N GLN A 117 -6.86 20.85 -4.68
CA GLN A 117 -7.96 19.93 -4.93
C GLN A 117 -8.00 18.86 -3.82
N PRO A 118 -8.69 19.11 -2.69
CA PRO A 118 -8.92 18.09 -1.68
C PRO A 118 -9.78 16.96 -2.24
N GLY A 119 -9.46 15.70 -1.87
CA GLY A 119 -10.22 14.57 -2.39
C GLY A 119 -9.56 13.23 -2.13
N ARG A 120 -10.14 12.19 -2.73
CA ARG A 120 -9.63 10.84 -2.74
C ARG A 120 -8.87 10.59 -4.05
N TYR A 121 -7.65 10.09 -3.96
CA TYR A 121 -6.77 9.85 -5.09
C TYR A 121 -6.40 8.38 -5.17
N ALA A 122 -6.45 7.83 -6.39
CA ALA A 122 -5.95 6.48 -6.66
C ALA A 122 -4.44 6.52 -6.90
N PHE A 123 -3.76 5.45 -6.50
CA PHE A 123 -2.36 5.23 -6.90
C PHE A 123 -2.26 4.93 -8.41
N PRO A 124 -1.14 5.29 -9.07
CA PRO A 124 -0.89 4.93 -10.46
C PRO A 124 -0.99 3.41 -10.67
N ARG A 125 -1.66 3.00 -11.75
CA ARG A 125 -1.81 1.59 -12.08
C ARG A 125 -0.48 0.99 -12.56
N GLY A 126 -0.30 -0.31 -12.35
CA GLY A 126 0.86 -1.06 -12.84
C GLY A 126 2.14 -0.88 -12.02
N GLN A 127 2.07 -0.13 -10.92
CA GLN A 127 3.18 0.05 -9.97
C GLN A 127 2.74 -0.31 -8.57
N GLN A 128 3.72 -0.61 -7.71
CA GLN A 128 3.41 -0.76 -6.29
C GLN A 128 2.70 0.51 -5.79
N PRO A 129 1.64 0.39 -4.97
CA PRO A 129 0.87 1.54 -4.49
C PRO A 129 1.65 2.30 -3.41
N ARG A 130 2.66 3.01 -3.88
CA ARG A 130 3.56 3.86 -3.09
C ARG A 130 3.85 5.13 -3.86
N LEU A 131 3.76 6.25 -3.18
CA LEU A 131 4.12 7.57 -3.70
C LEU A 131 4.97 8.29 -2.68
N ASP A 132 5.86 9.15 -3.15
CA ASP A 132 6.46 10.16 -2.27
C ASP A 132 5.37 11.14 -1.80
N LEU A 133 5.50 11.67 -0.59
CA LEU A 133 4.52 12.61 -0.04
C LEU A 133 4.37 13.87 -0.91
N LEU A 134 5.47 14.36 -1.50
CA LEU A 134 5.42 15.52 -2.39
C LEU A 134 4.68 15.20 -3.70
N GLU A 135 4.87 14.00 -4.26
CA GLU A 135 4.13 13.51 -5.42
C GLU A 135 2.63 13.39 -5.11
N ALA A 136 2.29 12.85 -3.94
CA ALA A 136 0.90 12.74 -3.51
C ALA A 136 0.22 14.11 -3.41
N ILE A 137 0.91 15.12 -2.86
CA ILE A 137 0.39 16.49 -2.78
C ILE A 137 0.31 17.14 -4.16
N ALA A 138 1.28 16.86 -5.05
CA ALA A 138 1.27 17.35 -6.43
C ALA A 138 0.08 16.83 -7.24
N LEU A 139 -0.37 15.57 -7.01
CA LEU A 139 -1.60 15.03 -7.59
C LEU A 139 -2.83 15.84 -7.19
N GLY A 140 -2.86 16.41 -5.98
CA GLY A 140 -3.88 17.34 -5.51
C GLY A 140 -3.71 18.79 -5.99
N GLY A 141 -2.87 19.03 -7.00
CA GLY A 141 -2.59 20.37 -7.53
C GLY A 141 -1.67 21.21 -6.64
N GLY A 142 -0.96 20.59 -5.71
CA GLY A 142 -0.10 21.26 -4.75
C GLY A 142 -0.87 21.89 -3.57
N TYR A 143 -0.16 22.62 -2.74
CA TYR A 143 -0.74 23.31 -1.58
C TYR A 143 -1.13 24.76 -1.90
N THR A 144 -2.13 25.26 -1.17
CA THR A 144 -2.59 26.65 -1.30
C THR A 144 -1.63 27.61 -0.60
N ARG A 145 -1.85 28.93 -0.81
CA ARG A 145 -1.06 29.99 -0.12
C ARG A 145 -1.25 29.99 1.40
N LEU A 146 -2.36 29.44 1.89
CA LEU A 146 -2.71 29.36 3.30
C LEU A 146 -2.15 28.09 3.97
N ALA A 147 -1.48 27.21 3.23
CA ALA A 147 -0.99 25.96 3.73
C ALA A 147 0.14 26.14 4.77
N ARG A 148 0.02 25.42 5.88
CA ARG A 148 1.07 25.30 6.92
C ARG A 148 2.00 24.14 6.58
N GLN A 149 2.99 24.36 5.72
CA GLN A 149 3.92 23.33 5.23
C GLN A 149 4.82 22.72 6.32
N SER A 150 5.00 23.42 7.45
CA SER A 150 5.78 22.93 8.58
C SER A 150 5.08 21.88 9.43
N GLU A 151 3.82 21.57 9.13
CA GLU A 151 3.00 20.69 9.97
C GLU A 151 2.00 19.88 9.15
N ILE A 152 2.49 18.98 8.30
CA ILE A 152 1.61 18.06 7.59
C ILE A 152 1.30 16.86 8.50
N LEU A 153 0.03 16.53 8.60
CA LEU A 153 -0.44 15.40 9.40
C LEU A 153 -0.80 14.23 8.48
N ILE A 154 -0.26 13.05 8.77
CA ILE A 154 -0.61 11.83 8.03
C ILE A 154 -1.15 10.82 9.03
N ARG A 155 -2.40 10.43 8.85
CA ARG A 155 -3.02 9.37 9.62
C ARG A 155 -2.94 8.07 8.84
N ARG A 156 -2.30 7.07 9.43
CA ARG A 156 -2.19 5.70 8.93
C ARG A 156 -2.72 4.73 9.98
N GLY A 157 -3.93 4.21 9.74
CA GLY A 157 -4.63 3.44 10.76
C GLY A 157 -4.83 4.27 12.03
N THR A 158 -4.31 3.80 13.15
CA THR A 158 -4.37 4.49 14.46
C THR A 158 -3.21 5.45 14.71
N LYS A 159 -2.16 5.44 13.87
CA LYS A 159 -0.97 6.28 14.04
C LYS A 159 -1.11 7.61 13.30
N VAL A 160 -0.60 8.68 13.90
CA VAL A 160 -0.51 10.00 13.28
C VAL A 160 0.96 10.41 13.20
N TYR A 161 1.41 10.74 11.99
CA TYR A 161 2.75 11.27 11.72
C TYR A 161 2.63 12.77 11.48
N LYS A 162 3.57 13.53 12.02
CA LYS A 162 3.70 14.97 11.81
C LYS A 162 4.99 15.24 11.06
N LEU A 163 4.92 15.91 9.91
CA LEU A 163 6.04 16.13 9.01
C LEU A 163 6.17 17.60 8.65
N ASP A 164 7.41 18.06 8.48
CA ASP A 164 7.74 19.39 7.93
C ASP A 164 8.17 19.22 6.47
N LEU A 165 7.31 19.63 5.53
CA LEU A 165 7.58 19.51 4.08
C LEU A 165 8.76 20.37 3.63
N ARG A 166 9.05 21.49 4.29
CA ARG A 166 10.18 22.36 3.94
C ARG A 166 11.49 21.62 4.13
N LYS A 167 11.60 20.83 5.22
CA LYS A 167 12.77 20.00 5.49
C LYS A 167 12.89 18.86 4.48
N LEU A 168 11.78 18.21 4.13
CA LEU A 168 11.75 17.13 3.13
C LEU A 168 12.16 17.60 1.73
N ALA A 169 11.88 18.87 1.40
CA ALA A 169 12.18 19.42 0.07
C ALA A 169 13.63 19.93 -0.07
N THR A 170 14.29 20.32 1.04
CA THR A 170 15.56 21.05 0.99
C THR A 170 16.76 20.25 1.51
N GLU A 171 16.54 19.28 2.38
CA GLU A 171 17.63 18.54 3.01
C GLU A 171 17.95 17.25 2.23
N SER A 172 19.10 17.23 1.53
CA SER A 172 19.67 16.03 0.94
C SER A 172 20.02 15.04 2.06
N GLY A 173 19.30 13.91 2.13
CA GLY A 173 19.47 12.88 3.14
C GLY A 173 18.32 12.73 4.13
N THR A 174 17.32 13.62 4.11
CA THR A 174 16.09 13.42 4.88
C THR A 174 15.30 12.24 4.31
N PRO A 175 14.89 11.26 5.14
CA PRO A 175 14.11 10.11 4.66
C PRO A 175 12.82 10.60 4.01
N ARG A 176 12.61 10.24 2.74
CA ARG A 176 11.37 10.54 2.03
C ARG A 176 10.22 9.80 2.72
N PHE A 177 9.13 10.50 2.98
CA PHE A 177 7.95 9.84 3.51
C PHE A 177 7.14 9.20 2.37
N THR A 178 6.98 7.90 2.45
CA THR A 178 6.20 7.13 1.47
C THR A 178 4.75 7.04 1.90
N VAL A 179 3.85 7.54 1.07
CA VAL A 179 2.40 7.40 1.19
C VAL A 179 2.01 5.99 0.74
N VAL A 180 1.14 5.35 1.50
CA VAL A 180 0.61 4.02 1.22
C VAL A 180 -0.93 4.03 1.24
N PRO A 181 -1.57 2.99 0.72
CA PRO A 181 -3.02 2.89 0.71
C PRO A 181 -3.65 3.08 2.09
N GLY A 182 -4.78 3.80 2.11
CA GLY A 182 -5.50 4.12 3.33
C GLY A 182 -4.95 5.31 4.11
N ASP A 183 -3.85 5.94 3.68
CA ASP A 183 -3.34 7.15 4.31
C ASP A 183 -4.33 8.31 4.12
N VAL A 184 -4.49 9.11 5.18
CA VAL A 184 -5.18 10.38 5.15
C VAL A 184 -4.18 11.48 5.44
N ILE A 185 -3.90 12.29 4.44
CA ILE A 185 -2.95 13.39 4.48
C ILE A 185 -3.74 14.67 4.71
N THR A 186 -3.44 15.39 5.77
CA THR A 186 -4.08 16.66 6.08
C THR A 186 -3.04 17.77 6.07
N VAL A 187 -3.28 18.78 5.24
CA VAL A 187 -2.49 20.00 5.16
C VAL A 187 -3.21 21.10 5.95
N PRO A 188 -2.76 21.45 7.17
CA PRO A 188 -3.43 22.46 7.98
C PRO A 188 -3.29 23.87 7.39
N GLU A 189 -4.15 24.74 7.83
CA GLU A 189 -4.06 26.16 7.56
C GLU A 189 -3.01 26.82 8.47
N ARG A 190 -2.34 27.85 7.93
CA ARG A 190 -1.44 28.70 8.71
C ARG A 190 -2.31 29.61 9.58
N MET A 191 -2.16 29.49 10.90
CA MET A 191 -2.72 30.48 11.81
C MET A 191 -1.82 31.73 11.78
N PHE A 192 -2.44 32.88 11.70
CA PHE A 192 -1.80 34.20 11.77
C PHE A 192 -1.62 34.62 13.21
#